data_fa2ade0ada2083fd61d1f3bf32ab5b94
#
_entry.id   fa2ade0ada2083fd61d1f3bf32ab5b94
#
_cell.length_a   1.000
_cell.length_b   1.000
_cell.length_c   1.000
_cell.angle_alpha   90.00
_cell.angle_beta   90.00
_cell.angle_gamma   90.00
#
_symmetry.space_group_name_H-M   'P 1'
#
loop_
_entity.id
_entity.type
_entity.pdbx_description
1 polymer ?
#
loop_
_entity_poly.entity_id
_entity_poly.type
_entity_poly.pdbx_seq_one_letter_code
_entity_poly.pdbx_strand_id
1 'polypeptide(L)' 'MTMTEHDKQAASALLSSLYLSYERVLRAERTITPSARQNRLQKAKNNIINIMKSL' A
#
# COMPACT_ATOMS: atom_id res chain seq x y z
N MET A 1 -2.99 -12.11 -20.77
CA MET A 1 -4.26 -12.52 -20.15
C MET A 1 -4.87 -11.37 -19.39
N THR A 2 -6.15 -11.17 -19.57
CA THR A 2 -6.88 -10.11 -18.86
C THR A 2 -7.37 -10.64 -17.52
N MET A 3 -7.15 -9.89 -16.46
CA MET A 3 -7.69 -10.24 -15.15
C MET A 3 -9.20 -10.04 -15.14
N THR A 4 -9.90 -10.94 -14.48
CA THR A 4 -11.33 -10.78 -14.28
C THR A 4 -11.59 -9.68 -13.25
N GLU A 5 -12.82 -9.18 -13.20
CA GLU A 5 -13.20 -8.18 -12.20
C GLU A 5 -13.02 -8.72 -10.78
N HIS A 6 -13.32 -9.99 -10.58
CA HIS A 6 -13.14 -10.65 -9.29
C HIS A 6 -11.65 -10.67 -8.90
N ASP A 7 -10.77 -10.98 -9.85
CA ASP A 7 -9.32 -11.00 -9.61
C ASP A 7 -8.80 -9.61 -9.26
N LYS A 8 -9.30 -8.58 -9.93
CA LYS A 8 -8.92 -7.19 -9.65
C LYS A 8 -9.32 -6.79 -8.23
N GLN A 9 -10.52 -7.18 -7.80
CA GLN A 9 -11.00 -6.90 -6.45
C GLN A 9 -10.14 -7.61 -5.41
N ALA A 10 -9.79 -8.86 -5.65
CA ALA A 10 -8.93 -9.63 -4.75
C ALA A 10 -7.53 -9.00 -4.66
N ALA A 11 -6.96 -8.58 -5.79
CA ALA A 11 -5.67 -7.92 -5.82
C ALA A 11 -5.70 -6.59 -5.06
N SER A 12 -6.75 -5.80 -5.25
CA SER A 12 -6.92 -4.52 -4.55
C SER A 12 -7.03 -4.72 -3.05
N ALA A 13 -7.78 -5.73 -2.61
CA ALA A 13 -7.91 -6.04 -1.19
C ALA A 13 -6.55 -6.46 -0.59
N LEU A 14 -5.78 -7.26 -1.31
CA LEU A 14 -4.46 -7.68 -0.87
C LEU A 14 -3.50 -6.48 -0.75
N LEU A 15 -3.50 -5.60 -1.73
CA LEU A 15 -2.66 -4.40 -1.72
C LEU A 15 -3.03 -3.48 -0.55
N SER A 16 -4.32 -3.31 -0.26
CA SER A 16 -4.78 -2.53 0.88
C SER A 16 -4.31 -3.15 2.19
N SER A 17 -4.37 -4.46 2.31
CA SER A 17 -3.89 -5.19 3.49
C SER A 17 -2.39 -4.99 3.69
N LEU A 18 -1.61 -5.07 2.63
CA LEU A 18 -0.16 -4.84 2.67
C LEU A 18 0.16 -3.40 3.12
N TYR A 19 -0.60 -2.43 2.62
CA TYR A 19 -0.42 -1.04 3.03
C TYR A 19 -0.68 -0.86 4.52
N LEU A 20 -1.75 -1.44 5.04
CA LEU A 20 -2.09 -1.36 6.46
C LEU A 20 -1.01 -2.02 7.33
N SER A 21 -0.47 -3.15 6.89
CA SER A 21 0.63 -3.82 7.59
C SER A 21 1.88 -2.96 7.62
N TYR A 22 2.19 -2.32 6.49
CA TYR A 22 3.33 -1.41 6.38
C TYR A 22 3.17 -0.21 7.30
N GLU A 23 1.97 0.38 7.32
CA GLU A 23 1.65 1.49 8.21
C GLU A 23 1.85 1.11 9.67
N ARG A 24 1.39 -0.09 10.05
CA ARG A 24 1.53 -0.59 11.42
C ARG A 24 3.00 -0.72 11.82
N VAL A 25 3.83 -1.26 10.93
CA VAL A 25 5.26 -1.40 11.16
C VAL A 25 5.92 -0.04 11.36
N LEU A 26 5.60 0.92 10.50
CA LEU A 26 6.17 2.26 10.59
C LEU A 26 5.75 2.98 11.88
N ARG A 27 4.51 2.78 12.33
CA ARG A 27 4.03 3.38 13.59
C ARG A 27 4.71 2.77 14.80
N ALA A 28 5.10 1.50 14.73
CA ALA A 28 5.80 0.83 15.81
C ALA A 28 7.28 1.23 15.91
N GLU A 29 7.82 1.81 14.84
CA GLU A 29 9.23 2.20 14.79
C GLU A 29 9.42 3.55 15.51
N ARG A 30 10.18 3.51 16.61
CA ARG A 30 10.34 4.68 17.48
C ARG A 30 11.37 5.70 16.96
N THR A 31 12.27 5.26 16.09
CA THR A 31 13.35 6.09 15.58
C THR A 31 12.97 6.94 14.39
N ILE A 32 11.81 6.66 13.78
CA ILE A 32 11.36 7.39 12.61
C ILE A 32 10.61 8.66 13.04
N THR A 33 10.91 9.79 12.39
CA THR A 33 10.18 11.02 12.65
C THR A 33 8.78 10.95 12.02
N PRO A 34 7.79 11.71 12.55
CA PRO A 34 6.45 11.74 11.93
C PRO A 34 6.49 12.17 10.46
N SER A 35 7.36 13.12 10.13
CA SER A 35 7.51 13.61 8.76
C SER A 35 8.04 12.52 7.82
N ALA A 36 9.09 11.81 8.24
CA ALA A 36 9.66 10.72 7.45
C ALA A 36 8.65 9.57 7.28
N ARG A 37 7.90 9.25 8.35
CA ARG A 37 6.86 8.24 8.29
C ARG A 37 5.79 8.60 7.26
N GLN A 38 5.33 9.85 7.29
CA GLN A 38 4.32 10.33 6.35
C GLN A 38 4.81 10.23 4.90
N ASN A 39 6.07 10.59 4.66
CA ASN A 39 6.66 10.51 3.33
C ASN A 39 6.72 9.07 2.83
N ARG A 40 7.12 8.13 3.67
CA ARG A 40 7.18 6.71 3.31
C ARG A 40 5.80 6.15 3.02
N LEU A 41 4.81 6.52 3.84
CA LEU A 41 3.43 6.09 3.63
C LEU A 41 2.86 6.65 2.34
N GLN A 42 3.16 7.90 2.02
CA GLN A 42 2.70 8.53 0.78
C GLN A 42 3.28 7.82 -0.44
N LYS A 43 4.58 7.48 -0.41
CA LYS A 43 5.23 6.75 -1.49
C LYS A 43 4.63 5.36 -1.67
N ALA A 44 4.40 4.65 -0.57
CA ALA A 44 3.79 3.32 -0.62
C ALA A 44 2.39 3.40 -1.20
N LYS A 45 1.61 4.38 -0.78
CA LYS A 45 0.26 4.60 -1.28
C LYS A 45 0.27 4.86 -2.79
N ASN A 46 1.18 5.72 -3.26
CA ASN A 46 1.29 6.04 -4.68
C ASN A 46 1.67 4.82 -5.50
N ASN A 47 2.61 4.00 -5.00
CA ASN A 47 3.00 2.78 -5.67
C ASN A 47 1.84 1.80 -5.78
N ILE A 48 1.06 1.65 -4.72
CA ILE A 48 -0.10 0.77 -4.71
C ILE A 48 -1.15 1.25 -5.71
N ILE A 49 -1.42 2.56 -5.74
CA ILE A 49 -2.36 3.15 -6.71
C ILE A 49 -1.90 2.90 -8.13
N ASN A 50 -0.61 3.04 -8.41
CA ASN A 50 -0.06 2.79 -9.74
C ASN A 50 -0.20 1.32 -10.15
N ILE A 51 0.03 0.40 -9.21
CA ILE A 51 -0.17 -1.02 -9.47
C ILE A 51 -1.65 -1.31 -9.78
N MET A 52 -2.56 -0.73 -9.01
CA MET A 52 -4.00 -0.89 -9.24
C MET A 52 -4.42 -0.38 -10.61
N LYS A 53 -3.87 0.73 -11.06
CA LYS A 53 -4.16 1.28 -12.39
C LYS A 53 -3.68 0.38 -13.51
N SER A 54 -2.66 -0.43 -13.26
CA SER A 54 -2.10 -1.35 -14.25
C SER A 54 -2.89 -2.66 -14.35
N LEU A 55 -3.76 -2.92 -13.39
CA LEU A 55 -4.61 -4.11 -13.42
C LEU A 55 -5.80 -3.89 -14.38
#